data_37dd1ee1f8d82a65f76c9067bec867a6
#
_entry.id   37dd1ee1f8d82a65f76c9067bec867a6
#
_cell.length_a   1.000
_cell.length_b   1.000
_cell.length_c   1.000
_cell.angle_alpha   90.00
_cell.angle_beta   90.00
_cell.angle_gamma   90.00
#
_symmetry.space_group_name_H-M   'P 1'
#
loop_
_entity.id
_entity.type
_entity.pdbx_description
1 polymer ?
#
loop_
_entity_poly.entity_id
_entity_poly.type
_entity_poly.pdbx_seq_one_letter_code
_entity_poly.pdbx_strand_id
1 'polypeptide(L)'
;KETNIVIIDNTNVNSKDIEFYVESGYLYGYEIECVEPKSPWWLKHRDRLGVCKDRQELGRIAQVFFEKNQHDVPLESIVGMLSRWENEDQFKPEIKEFMRWNL
;
A
#
# COMPACT_ATOMS: atom_id res chain seq x y z
N LYS A 1 -4.44 -8.86 30.55
CA LYS A 1 -5.00 -8.80 29.23
C LYS A 1 -4.02 -9.29 28.20
N GLU A 2 -4.45 -10.20 27.38
CA GLU A 2 -3.59 -10.74 26.34
C GLU A 2 -3.47 -9.76 25.17
N THR A 3 -2.30 -9.73 24.60
CA THR A 3 -2.06 -8.95 23.41
C THR A 3 -1.91 -9.90 22.23
N ASN A 4 -2.82 -9.78 21.29
CA ASN A 4 -2.78 -10.56 20.05
C ASN A 4 -2.31 -9.67 18.91
N ILE A 5 -1.47 -10.24 18.07
CA ILE A 5 -0.99 -9.54 16.89
C ILE A 5 -1.73 -10.09 15.68
N VAL A 6 -2.38 -9.20 14.93
CA VAL A 6 -3.06 -9.56 13.70
C VAL A 6 -2.33 -8.88 12.55
N ILE A 7 -1.94 -9.66 11.56
CA ILE A 7 -1.22 -9.16 10.40
C ILE A 7 -2.15 -9.25 9.19
N ILE A 8 -2.37 -8.10 8.54
CA ILE A 8 -3.13 -8.02 7.31
C ILE A 8 -2.15 -7.89 6.17
N ASP A 9 -1.99 -8.97 5.41
CA ASP A 9 -1.03 -9.04 4.32
C ASP A 9 -1.79 -9.12 2.99
N ASN A 10 -2.31 -8.00 2.55
CA ASN A 10 -3.08 -7.89 1.32
C ASN A 10 -2.43 -6.89 0.39
N THR A 11 -2.88 -6.89 -0.87
CA THR A 11 -2.47 -5.88 -1.83
C THR A 11 -3.28 -4.61 -1.54
N ASN A 12 -2.76 -3.78 -0.65
CA ASN A 12 -3.43 -2.56 -0.21
C ASN A 12 -2.75 -1.37 -0.87
N VAL A 13 -3.35 -0.87 -1.96
CA VAL A 13 -2.71 0.17 -2.77
C VAL A 13 -3.22 1.58 -2.45
N ASN A 14 -4.37 1.69 -1.80
CA ASN A 14 -4.90 3.01 -1.40
C ASN A 14 -5.67 2.89 -0.09
N SER A 15 -6.12 4.04 0.43
CA SER A 15 -6.81 4.08 1.72
C SER A 15 -8.11 3.26 1.69
N LYS A 16 -8.79 3.22 0.56
CA LYS A 16 -10.04 2.49 0.46
C LYS A 16 -9.84 0.99 0.68
N ASP A 17 -8.70 0.46 0.22
CA ASP A 17 -8.42 -0.97 0.38
C ASP A 17 -8.23 -1.35 1.84
N ILE A 18 -7.74 -0.44 2.67
CA ILE A 18 -7.42 -0.74 4.08
C ILE A 18 -8.45 -0.19 5.05
N GLU A 19 -9.41 0.60 4.57
CA GLU A 19 -10.36 1.30 5.45
C GLU A 19 -11.10 0.33 6.38
N PHE A 20 -11.56 -0.79 5.85
CA PHE A 20 -12.27 -1.78 6.64
C PHE A 20 -11.43 -2.28 7.81
N TYR A 21 -10.15 -2.57 7.54
CA TYR A 21 -9.27 -3.11 8.57
C TYR A 21 -8.91 -2.09 9.62
N VAL A 22 -8.74 -0.83 9.20
CA VAL A 22 -8.44 0.25 10.14
C VAL A 22 -9.63 0.48 11.07
N GLU A 23 -10.83 0.57 10.51
CA GLU A 23 -12.02 0.79 11.32
C GLU A 23 -12.30 -0.37 12.26
N SER A 24 -12.17 -1.60 11.76
CA SER A 24 -12.39 -2.78 12.58
C SER A 24 -11.37 -2.88 13.71
N GLY A 25 -10.11 -2.61 13.39
CA GLY A 25 -9.06 -2.65 14.40
C GLY A 25 -9.30 -1.64 15.50
N TYR A 26 -9.69 -0.42 15.11
CA TYR A 26 -9.98 0.63 16.08
C TYR A 26 -11.14 0.21 17.01
N LEU A 27 -12.21 -0.34 16.43
CA LEU A 27 -13.37 -0.75 17.21
C LEU A 27 -13.04 -1.84 18.22
N TYR A 28 -12.10 -2.72 17.90
CA TYR A 28 -11.71 -3.82 18.78
C TYR A 28 -10.52 -3.46 19.67
N GLY A 29 -10.10 -2.19 19.69
CA GLY A 29 -9.08 -1.73 20.61
C GLY A 29 -7.65 -2.04 20.20
N TYR A 30 -7.41 -2.34 18.95
CA TYR A 30 -6.06 -2.60 18.45
C TYR A 30 -5.35 -1.30 18.14
N GLU A 31 -4.04 -1.29 18.37
CA GLU A 31 -3.17 -0.27 17.77
C GLU A 31 -2.92 -0.70 16.34
N ILE A 32 -3.02 0.26 15.42
CA ILE A 32 -2.90 -0.03 13.99
C ILE A 32 -1.61 0.56 13.49
N GLU A 33 -0.80 -0.29 12.87
CA GLU A 33 0.48 0.14 12.32
C GLU A 33 0.52 -0.22 10.84
N CYS A 34 0.89 0.74 10.01
CA CYS A 34 1.04 0.52 8.58
C CYS A 34 2.52 0.28 8.29
N VAL A 35 2.82 -0.85 7.68
CA VAL A 35 4.18 -1.22 7.35
C VAL A 35 4.32 -1.28 5.84
N GLU A 36 5.34 -0.62 5.34
CA GLU A 36 5.61 -0.54 3.92
C GLU A 36 7.00 -1.13 3.66
N PRO A 37 7.23 -1.78 2.51
CA PRO A 37 8.56 -2.29 2.19
C PRO A 37 9.60 -1.18 2.22
N LYS A 38 10.82 -1.53 2.61
CA LYS A 38 11.93 -0.57 2.69
C LYS A 38 13.05 -0.91 1.72
N SER A 39 12.78 -1.78 0.75
CA SER A 39 13.78 -2.14 -0.25
C SER A 39 14.10 -0.93 -1.12
N PRO A 40 15.37 -0.79 -1.56
CA PRO A 40 15.76 0.38 -2.36
C PRO A 40 14.95 0.53 -3.64
N TRP A 41 14.62 -0.56 -4.31
CA TRP A 41 13.86 -0.48 -5.56
C TRP A 41 12.43 -0.01 -5.32
N TRP A 42 11.85 -0.30 -4.16
CA TRP A 42 10.52 0.21 -3.81
C TRP A 42 10.60 1.69 -3.48
N LEU A 43 11.54 2.08 -2.62
CA LEU A 43 11.68 3.47 -2.19
C LEU A 43 11.98 4.38 -3.37
N LYS A 44 12.68 3.88 -4.37
CA LYS A 44 13.01 4.64 -5.57
C LYS A 44 11.75 5.07 -6.33
N HIS A 45 10.70 4.26 -6.28
CA HIS A 45 9.53 4.47 -7.15
C HIS A 45 8.30 4.98 -6.41
N ARG A 46 8.21 4.79 -5.09
CA ARG A 46 6.96 5.01 -4.38
C ARG A 46 6.43 6.45 -4.46
N ASP A 47 7.32 7.43 -4.42
CA ASP A 47 6.87 8.83 -4.47
C ASP A 47 6.26 9.18 -5.81
N ARG A 48 6.82 8.63 -6.88
CA ARG A 48 6.27 8.86 -8.21
C ARG A 48 4.92 8.19 -8.39
N LEU A 49 4.73 7.02 -7.80
CA LEU A 49 3.47 6.30 -7.94
C LEU A 49 2.28 7.09 -7.42
N GLY A 50 2.48 7.87 -6.35
CA GLY A 50 1.39 8.65 -5.78
C GLY A 50 0.93 9.81 -6.65
N VAL A 51 1.79 10.31 -7.53
CA VAL A 51 1.47 11.51 -8.32
C VAL A 51 1.47 11.24 -9.82
N CYS A 52 2.18 10.24 -10.30
CA CYS A 52 2.30 9.97 -11.73
C CYS A 52 1.08 9.24 -12.26
N LYS A 53 0.47 9.79 -13.29
CA LYS A 53 -0.64 9.13 -14.00
C LYS A 53 -0.30 8.86 -15.45
N ASP A 54 0.97 9.02 -15.84
CA ASP A 54 1.43 8.74 -17.19
C ASP A 54 1.55 7.22 -17.38
N ARG A 55 0.77 6.68 -18.30
CA ARG A 55 0.71 5.24 -18.52
C ARG A 55 2.04 4.66 -18.97
N GLN A 56 2.85 5.42 -19.71
CA GLN A 56 4.16 4.94 -20.13
C GLN A 56 5.10 4.79 -18.94
N GLU A 57 5.13 5.77 -18.06
CA GLU A 57 5.98 5.70 -16.86
C GLU A 57 5.49 4.59 -15.92
N LEU A 58 4.19 4.50 -15.71
CA LEU A 58 3.63 3.43 -14.90
C LEU A 58 3.95 2.05 -15.47
N GLY A 59 3.94 1.95 -16.80
CA GLY A 59 4.29 0.69 -17.46
C GLY A 59 5.75 0.30 -17.22
N ARG A 60 6.65 1.27 -17.22
CA ARG A 60 8.07 1.00 -16.95
C ARG A 60 8.27 0.53 -15.51
N ILE A 61 7.61 1.20 -14.56
CA ILE A 61 7.70 0.81 -13.15
C ILE A 61 7.07 -0.56 -12.95
N ALA A 62 5.93 -0.80 -13.57
CA ALA A 62 5.25 -2.08 -13.48
C ALA A 62 6.12 -3.22 -14.00
N GLN A 63 6.92 -2.96 -15.03
CA GLN A 63 7.83 -3.98 -15.56
C GLN A 63 8.84 -4.42 -14.52
N VAL A 64 9.36 -3.46 -13.73
CA VAL A 64 10.29 -3.79 -12.64
C VAL A 64 9.62 -4.71 -11.63
N PHE A 65 8.39 -4.38 -11.26
CA PHE A 65 7.63 -5.19 -10.30
C PHE A 65 7.31 -6.56 -10.88
N PHE A 66 6.94 -6.59 -12.15
CA PHE A 66 6.61 -7.84 -12.83
C PHE A 66 7.80 -8.80 -12.84
N GLU A 67 9.00 -8.28 -13.06
CA GLU A 67 10.21 -9.11 -13.07
C GLU A 67 10.55 -9.65 -11.69
N LYS A 68 10.11 -8.97 -10.63
CA LYS A 68 10.31 -9.42 -9.25
C LYS A 68 9.16 -10.26 -8.73
N ASN A 69 8.15 -10.45 -9.53
CA ASN A 69 6.92 -11.12 -9.14
C ASN A 69 7.15 -12.62 -9.03
N GLN A 70 6.68 -13.22 -7.94
CA GLN A 70 6.81 -14.65 -7.69
C GLN A 70 5.47 -15.38 -7.73
N HIS A 71 4.38 -14.69 -8.09
CA HIS A 71 3.03 -15.23 -8.05
C HIS A 71 2.32 -15.17 -9.40
N ASP A 72 3.06 -14.95 -10.46
CA ASP A 72 2.52 -14.92 -11.83
C ASP A 72 1.38 -13.91 -12.03
N VAL A 73 1.46 -12.78 -11.34
CA VAL A 73 0.48 -11.71 -11.51
C VAL A 73 0.69 -11.06 -12.87
N PRO A 74 -0.34 -10.93 -13.69
CA PRO A 74 -0.20 -10.34 -15.03
C PRO A 74 0.27 -8.89 -14.97
N LEU A 75 1.04 -8.47 -15.98
CA LEU A 75 1.59 -7.11 -16.02
C LEU A 75 0.50 -6.06 -15.96
N GLU A 76 -0.59 -6.24 -16.70
CA GLU A 76 -1.67 -5.26 -16.71
C GLU A 76 -2.36 -5.12 -15.35
N SER A 77 -2.39 -6.20 -14.56
CA SER A 77 -2.91 -6.12 -13.19
C SER A 77 -1.99 -5.27 -12.33
N ILE A 78 -0.69 -5.41 -12.52
CA ILE A 78 0.30 -4.60 -11.78
C ILE A 78 0.14 -3.13 -12.17
N VAL A 79 0.03 -2.84 -13.46
CA VAL A 79 -0.20 -1.46 -13.92
C VAL A 79 -1.45 -0.88 -13.28
N GLY A 80 -2.53 -1.66 -13.23
CA GLY A 80 -3.77 -1.21 -12.60
C GLY A 80 -3.60 -0.89 -11.13
N MET A 81 -2.88 -1.74 -10.40
CA MET A 81 -2.63 -1.51 -8.98
C MET A 81 -1.77 -0.26 -8.77
N LEU A 82 -0.73 -0.09 -9.57
CA LEU A 82 0.14 1.07 -9.43
C LEU A 82 -0.59 2.37 -9.76
N SER A 83 -1.53 2.33 -10.71
CA SER A 83 -2.31 3.52 -11.06
C SER A 83 -3.23 3.97 -9.92
N ARG A 84 -3.57 3.06 -9.00
CA ARG A 84 -4.43 3.37 -7.87
C ARG A 84 -3.65 3.63 -6.59
N TRP A 85 -2.32 3.55 -6.63
CA TRP A 85 -1.49 3.72 -5.44
C TRP A 85 -1.68 5.10 -4.82
N GLU A 86 -1.76 5.14 -3.48
CA GLU A 86 -1.78 6.38 -2.71
C GLU A 86 -0.65 6.35 -1.69
N ASN A 87 0.09 7.45 -1.60
CA ASN A 87 1.05 7.66 -0.52
C ASN A 87 0.29 8.11 0.73
N GLU A 88 0.94 8.04 1.89
CA GLU A 88 0.26 8.32 3.17
C GLU A 88 -0.31 9.73 3.24
N ASP A 89 0.31 10.70 2.57
CA ASP A 89 -0.19 12.08 2.57
C ASP A 89 -1.47 12.23 1.75
N GLN A 90 -1.81 11.25 0.94
CA GLN A 90 -3.04 11.26 0.13
C GLN A 90 -4.19 10.54 0.80
N PHE A 91 -3.95 9.89 1.94
CA PHE A 91 -4.97 9.18 2.67
C PHE A 91 -5.96 10.17 3.32
N LYS A 92 -7.20 9.72 3.52
CA LYS A 92 -8.19 10.52 4.22
C LYS A 92 -7.71 10.81 5.65
N PRO A 93 -7.92 12.04 6.15
CA PRO A 93 -7.51 12.36 7.53
C PRO A 93 -8.08 11.42 8.57
N GLU A 94 -9.32 10.98 8.40
CA GLU A 94 -9.97 10.08 9.34
C GLU A 94 -9.22 8.76 9.47
N ILE A 95 -8.68 8.28 8.35
CA ILE A 95 -7.94 7.03 8.35
C ILE A 95 -6.55 7.24 8.99
N LYS A 96 -5.91 8.36 8.67
CA LYS A 96 -4.56 8.65 9.16
C LYS A 96 -4.55 8.77 10.68
N GLU A 97 -5.63 9.23 11.29
CA GLU A 97 -5.71 9.40 12.73
C GLU A 97 -5.59 8.10 13.50
N PHE A 98 -5.99 6.99 12.88
CA PHE A 98 -6.03 5.69 13.55
C PHE A 98 -4.81 4.83 13.29
N MET A 99 -3.82 5.37 12.55
CA MET A 99 -2.71 4.56 12.08
C MET A 99 -1.37 5.17 12.48
N ARG A 100 -0.41 4.31 12.75
CA ARG A 100 0.98 4.71 12.85
C ARG A 100 1.72 4.15 11.64
N TRP A 101 2.64 4.95 11.10
CA TRP A 101 3.36 4.59 9.87
C TRP A 101 4.77 4.16 10.22
N ASN A 102 5.13 2.98 9.77
CA ASN A 102 6.46 2.44 9.95
C ASN A 102 7.15 2.47 8.58
N LEU A 103 7.69 3.63 8.24
CA LEU A 103 8.32 3.86 6.93
C LEU A 103 9.83 3.78 6.99
#